data_b0c68ebcdbeb653f068a296b5f99f312
#
_entry.id   b0c68ebcdbeb653f068a296b5f99f312
#
_cell.length_a   1.000
_cell.length_b   1.000
_cell.length_c   1.000
_cell.angle_alpha   90.00
_cell.angle_beta   90.00
_cell.angle_gamma   90.00
#
_symmetry.space_group_name_H-M   'P 1'
#
loop_
_entity.id
_entity.type
_entity.pdbx_description
1 polymer ?
#
loop_
_entity_poly.entity_id
_entity_poly.type
_entity_poly.pdbx_seq_one_letter_code
_entity_poly.pdbx_strand_id
1 'polypeptide(L)'
;MRARGFRNLALAAILASLCVEPAVPEAAYASDQLYAQSAEALLQKHFLAAEVNYLLLDPRSGNLLASRWPQMERAVPIGSLMKPFTAVAYARSHRQFPQFFCHGTSGACWLPRGHGQLDLPHALANSCNAYFRALAAEVQPPEEARALSSFGLPASTLTASDMAGLGDTFKARPLDLARGYAALAAQRENQSISPVILGMQMAAQIGTARIIGRTITTAPALAKTGTAPCVHGNGPGDGFAIVLYPADAPRLELLVRVHSAPGAHAASVAAMMLHALLEQN
;
A
#
# COMPACT_ATOMS: atom_id res chain seq x y z
N MET A 1 0.93 -54.07 -61.55
CA MET A 1 0.46 -54.26 -60.17
C MET A 1 0.35 -52.86 -59.52
N ARG A 2 -0.87 -52.38 -59.19
CA ARG A 2 -1.16 -51.03 -58.62
C ARG A 2 -1.30 -51.18 -57.15
N ALA A 3 -0.48 -50.47 -56.33
CA ALA A 3 -0.66 -50.33 -54.87
C ALA A 3 -1.44 -49.04 -54.61
N ARG A 4 -2.58 -49.18 -53.90
CA ARG A 4 -3.46 -48.07 -53.44
C ARG A 4 -2.93 -47.59 -52.11
N GLY A 5 -2.57 -46.27 -51.99
CA GLY A 5 -2.26 -45.66 -50.74
C GLY A 5 -3.54 -45.22 -50.00
N PHE A 6 -3.64 -45.62 -48.74
CA PHE A 6 -4.66 -45.14 -47.80
C PHE A 6 -4.22 -43.76 -47.21
N ARG A 7 -5.02 -42.75 -47.42
CA ARG A 7 -4.87 -41.44 -46.73
C ARG A 7 -5.70 -41.51 -45.46
N ASN A 8 -5.02 -41.56 -44.33
CA ASN A 8 -5.64 -41.37 -43.03
C ASN A 8 -5.90 -39.87 -42.82
N LEU A 9 -7.20 -39.45 -42.75
CA LEU A 9 -7.63 -38.16 -42.23
C LEU A 9 -7.70 -38.30 -40.70
N ALA A 10 -6.81 -37.62 -40.00
CA ALA A 10 -6.92 -37.40 -38.56
C ALA A 10 -7.85 -36.18 -38.33
N LEU A 11 -9.04 -36.41 -37.77
CA LEU A 11 -9.94 -35.37 -37.28
C LEU A 11 -9.36 -34.88 -35.95
N ALA A 12 -8.83 -33.65 -35.92
CA ALA A 12 -8.47 -32.98 -34.69
C ALA A 12 -9.75 -32.34 -34.10
N ALA A 13 -10.26 -32.92 -33.01
CA ALA A 13 -11.33 -32.33 -32.22
C ALA A 13 -10.75 -31.20 -31.34
N ILE A 14 -11.04 -29.96 -31.68
CA ILE A 14 -10.75 -28.78 -30.82
C ILE A 14 -11.80 -28.74 -29.71
N LEU A 15 -11.41 -29.17 -28.51
CA LEU A 15 -12.16 -28.92 -27.28
C LEU A 15 -11.97 -27.46 -26.88
N ALA A 16 -12.93 -26.59 -27.23
CA ALA A 16 -13.04 -25.25 -26.67
C ALA A 16 -13.48 -25.38 -25.22
N SER A 17 -12.54 -25.25 -24.27
CA SER A 17 -12.83 -25.13 -22.85
C SER A 17 -13.47 -23.75 -22.61
N LEU A 18 -14.78 -23.71 -22.50
CA LEU A 18 -15.53 -22.55 -22.02
C LEU A 18 -15.19 -22.38 -20.53
N CYS A 19 -14.29 -21.46 -20.21
CA CYS A 19 -14.16 -20.94 -18.85
C CYS A 19 -15.46 -20.19 -18.51
N VAL A 20 -16.38 -20.88 -17.83
CA VAL A 20 -17.54 -20.22 -17.21
C VAL A 20 -16.98 -19.55 -15.95
N GLU A 21 -16.79 -18.23 -16.00
CA GLU A 21 -16.57 -17.45 -14.78
C GLU A 21 -17.78 -17.63 -13.87
N PRO A 22 -17.60 -17.93 -12.57
CA PRO A 22 -18.72 -18.03 -11.65
C PRO A 22 -19.43 -16.68 -11.59
N ALA A 23 -20.70 -16.65 -12.02
CA ALA A 23 -21.53 -15.45 -11.91
C ALA A 23 -21.68 -15.09 -10.44
N VAL A 24 -21.21 -13.90 -10.05
CA VAL A 24 -21.42 -13.36 -8.70
C VAL A 24 -22.93 -13.18 -8.52
N PRO A 25 -23.53 -13.66 -7.42
CA PRO A 25 -24.97 -13.54 -7.19
C PRO A 25 -25.38 -12.05 -7.20
N GLU A 26 -26.46 -11.71 -7.88
CA GLU A 26 -27.00 -10.33 -7.98
C GLU A 26 -27.23 -9.67 -6.61
N ALA A 27 -27.56 -10.46 -5.59
CA ALA A 27 -27.72 -10.01 -4.20
C ALA A 27 -26.41 -9.54 -3.57
N ALA A 28 -25.25 -10.12 -3.92
CA ALA A 28 -23.96 -9.69 -3.43
C ALA A 28 -23.53 -8.34 -4.06
N TYR A 29 -23.85 -8.14 -5.34
CA TYR A 29 -23.64 -6.86 -6.02
C TYR A 29 -24.47 -5.73 -5.40
N ALA A 30 -25.73 -6.00 -5.09
CA ALA A 30 -26.63 -5.02 -4.48
C ALA A 30 -26.16 -4.60 -3.08
N SER A 31 -25.66 -5.55 -2.27
CA SER A 31 -25.13 -5.27 -0.93
C SER A 31 -23.86 -4.41 -0.98
N ASP A 32 -22.95 -4.70 -1.90
CA ASP A 32 -21.70 -3.95 -2.06
C ASP A 32 -21.96 -2.52 -2.54
N GLN A 33 -22.95 -2.31 -3.42
CA GLN A 33 -23.35 -0.97 -3.88
C GLN A 33 -23.99 -0.15 -2.76
N LEU A 34 -24.89 -0.75 -1.95
CA LEU A 34 -25.49 -0.08 -0.80
C LEU A 34 -24.46 0.33 0.24
N TYR A 35 -23.48 -0.57 0.52
CA TYR A 35 -22.39 -0.25 1.40
C TYR A 35 -21.54 0.92 0.87
N ALA A 36 -21.15 0.89 -0.39
CA ALA A 36 -20.39 1.96 -1.01
C ALA A 36 -21.11 3.32 -0.91
N GLN A 37 -22.40 3.37 -1.21
CA GLN A 37 -23.22 4.59 -1.09
C GLN A 37 -23.30 5.09 0.34
N SER A 38 -23.51 4.21 1.32
CA SER A 38 -23.54 4.56 2.74
C SER A 38 -22.20 5.08 3.24
N ALA A 39 -21.11 4.41 2.87
CA ALA A 39 -19.76 4.81 3.23
C ALA A 39 -19.40 6.18 2.61
N GLU A 40 -19.74 6.39 1.34
CA GLU A 40 -19.52 7.67 0.67
C GLU A 40 -20.30 8.80 1.35
N ALA A 41 -21.60 8.60 1.62
CA ALA A 41 -22.44 9.60 2.28
C ALA A 41 -21.92 9.95 3.70
N LEU A 42 -21.48 8.92 4.47
CA LEU A 42 -20.89 9.12 5.78
C LEU A 42 -19.62 9.96 5.71
N LEU A 43 -18.67 9.54 4.86
CA LEU A 43 -17.38 10.20 4.74
C LEU A 43 -17.52 11.63 4.20
N GLN A 44 -18.40 11.85 3.23
CA GLN A 44 -18.69 13.17 2.70
C GLN A 44 -19.37 14.08 3.75
N LYS A 45 -20.18 13.53 4.64
CA LYS A 45 -20.84 14.32 5.70
C LYS A 45 -19.88 14.77 6.79
N HIS A 46 -18.94 13.92 7.19
CA HIS A 46 -18.13 14.13 8.41
C HIS A 46 -16.69 14.58 8.15
N PHE A 47 -16.16 14.38 6.92
CA PHE A 47 -14.76 14.67 6.59
C PHE A 47 -14.65 15.67 5.44
N LEU A 48 -15.21 16.87 5.64
CA LEU A 48 -15.32 17.91 4.61
C LEU A 48 -14.12 18.86 4.54
N ALA A 49 -13.14 18.74 5.44
CA ALA A 49 -11.99 19.62 5.47
C ALA A 49 -11.27 19.65 4.12
N ALA A 50 -10.98 20.84 3.60
CA ALA A 50 -10.45 21.03 2.24
C ALA A 50 -9.06 20.41 2.07
N GLU A 51 -8.29 20.35 3.14
CA GLU A 51 -6.96 19.76 3.23
C GLU A 51 -6.94 18.23 3.20
N VAL A 52 -8.09 17.57 3.43
CA VAL A 52 -8.21 16.11 3.51
C VAL A 52 -8.64 15.54 2.17
N ASN A 53 -7.84 14.64 1.63
CA ASN A 53 -8.20 13.80 0.48
C ASN A 53 -8.18 12.33 0.91
N TYR A 54 -9.12 11.53 0.39
CA TYR A 54 -9.17 10.10 0.69
C TYR A 54 -9.66 9.27 -0.49
N LEU A 55 -9.25 7.99 -0.50
CA LEU A 55 -9.80 6.90 -1.30
C LEU A 55 -10.13 5.75 -0.35
N LEU A 56 -11.34 5.21 -0.47
CA LEU A 56 -11.78 3.99 0.18
C LEU A 56 -11.99 2.91 -0.88
N LEU A 57 -11.33 1.77 -0.73
CA LEU A 57 -11.39 0.64 -1.67
C LEU A 57 -11.83 -0.63 -0.97
N ASP A 58 -12.40 -1.56 -1.73
CA ASP A 58 -12.37 -2.98 -1.41
C ASP A 58 -11.04 -3.56 -1.92
N PRO A 59 -10.10 -3.96 -1.03
CA PRO A 59 -8.78 -4.43 -1.45
C PRO A 59 -8.81 -5.79 -2.18
N ARG A 60 -9.90 -6.54 -2.10
CA ARG A 60 -10.06 -7.84 -2.77
C ARG A 60 -10.37 -7.69 -4.25
N SER A 61 -11.21 -6.72 -4.60
CA SER A 61 -11.60 -6.42 -5.97
C SER A 61 -10.82 -5.24 -6.58
N GLY A 62 -10.21 -4.39 -5.75
CA GLY A 62 -9.59 -3.13 -6.16
C GLY A 62 -10.63 -2.06 -6.55
N ASN A 63 -11.93 -2.29 -6.26
CA ASN A 63 -13.00 -1.35 -6.56
C ASN A 63 -12.97 -0.15 -5.61
N LEU A 64 -13.14 1.03 -6.18
CA LEU A 64 -13.30 2.27 -5.42
C LEU A 64 -14.72 2.33 -4.83
N LEU A 65 -14.83 2.41 -3.50
CA LEU A 65 -16.09 2.48 -2.77
C LEU A 65 -16.50 3.92 -2.50
N ALA A 66 -15.53 4.79 -2.15
CA ALA A 66 -15.76 6.20 -1.92
C ALA A 66 -14.49 7.00 -2.20
N SER A 67 -14.63 8.25 -2.61
CA SER A 67 -13.46 9.11 -2.81
C SER A 67 -13.76 10.59 -2.62
N ARG A 68 -12.76 11.29 -2.12
CA ARG A 68 -12.65 12.74 -2.14
C ARG A 68 -11.21 13.10 -2.48
N TRP A 69 -10.84 12.94 -3.75
CA TRP A 69 -9.50 13.23 -4.22
C TRP A 69 -9.56 13.95 -5.56
N PRO A 70 -9.55 15.28 -5.57
CA PRO A 70 -9.48 16.05 -6.80
C PRO A 70 -8.24 15.65 -7.60
N GLN A 71 -8.39 15.42 -8.89
CA GLN A 71 -7.29 15.03 -9.78
C GLN A 71 -6.60 13.71 -9.34
N MET A 72 -7.35 12.68 -8.95
CA MET A 72 -6.76 11.39 -8.54
C MET A 72 -5.95 10.71 -9.65
N GLU A 73 -6.10 11.13 -10.91
CA GLU A 73 -5.26 10.70 -12.04
C GLU A 73 -3.87 11.36 -12.04
N ARG A 74 -3.69 12.42 -11.26
CA ARG A 74 -2.40 13.10 -11.15
C ARG A 74 -1.50 12.36 -10.18
N ALA A 75 -0.33 11.94 -10.67
CA ALA A 75 0.69 11.32 -9.81
C ALA A 75 1.26 12.32 -8.79
N VAL A 76 1.44 11.86 -7.56
CA VAL A 76 1.94 12.62 -6.42
C VAL A 76 3.18 11.95 -5.82
N PRO A 77 4.11 12.70 -5.21
CA PRO A 77 5.18 12.11 -4.41
C PRO A 77 4.58 11.30 -3.26
N ILE A 78 5.12 10.11 -3.00
CA ILE A 78 4.57 9.20 -1.99
C ILE A 78 5.40 9.12 -0.71
N GLY A 79 6.61 9.67 -0.72
CA GLY A 79 7.51 9.67 0.45
C GLY A 79 7.70 8.27 1.04
N SER A 80 7.62 8.16 2.35
CA SER A 80 7.85 6.90 3.07
C SER A 80 6.84 5.77 2.77
N LEU A 81 5.80 6.00 1.94
CA LEU A 81 4.97 4.93 1.42
C LEU A 81 5.73 4.06 0.40
N MET A 82 6.90 4.47 -0.08
CA MET A 82 7.81 3.66 -0.89
C MET A 82 8.44 2.49 -0.10
N LYS A 83 8.72 2.67 1.18
CA LYS A 83 9.56 1.77 1.99
C LYS A 83 9.17 0.28 1.98
N PRO A 84 7.87 -0.11 2.03
CA PRO A 84 7.49 -1.51 1.90
C PRO A 84 7.93 -2.14 0.58
N PHE A 85 7.85 -1.41 -0.52
CA PHE A 85 8.23 -1.90 -1.86
C PHE A 85 9.74 -2.06 -1.98
N THR A 86 10.51 -1.13 -1.41
CA THR A 86 11.98 -1.24 -1.32
C THR A 86 12.41 -2.45 -0.49
N ALA A 87 11.71 -2.76 0.59
CA ALA A 87 11.95 -3.97 1.35
C ALA A 87 11.67 -5.24 0.51
N VAL A 88 10.61 -5.24 -0.29
CA VAL A 88 10.32 -6.36 -1.21
C VAL A 88 11.40 -6.48 -2.29
N ALA A 89 11.85 -5.35 -2.86
CA ALA A 89 12.94 -5.37 -3.84
C ALA A 89 14.23 -5.95 -3.25
N TYR A 90 14.58 -5.53 -2.03
CA TYR A 90 15.73 -6.08 -1.29
C TYR A 90 15.62 -7.61 -1.09
N ALA A 91 14.44 -8.10 -0.70
CA ALA A 91 14.22 -9.53 -0.45
C ALA A 91 14.36 -10.42 -1.70
N ARG A 92 14.31 -9.85 -2.92
CA ARG A 92 14.50 -10.60 -4.16
C ARG A 92 15.96 -11.04 -4.40
N SER A 93 16.92 -10.28 -3.88
CA SER A 93 18.35 -10.54 -4.03
C SER A 93 19.03 -10.94 -2.72
N HIS A 94 18.34 -10.81 -1.58
CA HIS A 94 18.90 -11.08 -0.26
C HIS A 94 18.01 -12.05 0.53
N ARG A 95 18.64 -13.03 1.18
CA ARG A 95 17.91 -14.06 1.94
C ARG A 95 17.41 -13.56 3.29
N GLN A 96 18.05 -12.55 3.87
CA GLN A 96 17.76 -12.02 5.20
C GLN A 96 17.86 -10.50 5.19
N PHE A 97 17.03 -9.86 6.00
CA PHE A 97 17.11 -8.43 6.24
C PHE A 97 18.19 -8.11 7.29
N PRO A 98 18.90 -6.97 7.16
CA PRO A 98 19.96 -6.63 8.10
C PRO A 98 19.39 -6.25 9.47
N GLN A 99 20.16 -6.54 10.52
CA GLN A 99 20.03 -5.86 11.81
C GLN A 99 20.75 -4.52 11.73
N PHE A 100 20.14 -3.47 12.26
CA PHE A 100 20.64 -2.11 12.10
C PHE A 100 20.52 -1.32 13.40
N PHE A 101 21.50 -0.49 13.74
CA PHE A 101 21.44 0.41 14.87
C PHE A 101 21.22 1.86 14.41
N CYS A 102 20.08 2.45 14.78
CA CYS A 102 19.73 3.83 14.40
C CYS A 102 20.20 4.82 15.46
N HIS A 103 21.18 5.65 15.08
CA HIS A 103 21.76 6.71 15.92
C HIS A 103 21.01 8.05 15.86
N GLY A 104 19.81 8.09 15.30
CA GLY A 104 19.02 9.32 15.21
C GLY A 104 19.54 10.30 14.14
N THR A 105 19.55 11.59 14.45
CA THR A 105 19.93 12.63 13.48
C THR A 105 21.36 12.50 12.99
N SER A 106 22.30 11.98 13.81
CA SER A 106 23.66 11.68 13.37
C SER A 106 23.72 10.61 12.29
N GLY A 107 22.72 9.71 12.25
CA GLY A 107 22.51 8.72 11.19
C GLY A 107 21.46 9.11 10.15
N ALA A 108 21.15 10.40 10.00
CA ALA A 108 20.17 10.97 9.07
C ALA A 108 18.73 10.39 9.26
N CYS A 109 18.33 10.09 10.52
CA CYS A 109 16.97 9.71 10.86
C CYS A 109 16.16 10.91 11.37
N TRP A 110 14.84 10.84 11.19
CA TRP A 110 13.92 11.90 11.63
C TRP A 110 13.78 11.96 13.17
N LEU A 111 13.98 10.84 13.87
CA LEU A 111 13.92 10.78 15.33
C LEU A 111 15.27 11.20 15.93
N PRO A 112 15.36 12.31 16.72
CA PRO A 112 16.64 12.83 17.18
C PRO A 112 17.50 11.87 17.97
N ARG A 113 16.88 11.10 18.88
CA ARG A 113 17.58 10.12 19.75
C ARG A 113 17.86 8.80 19.06
N GLY A 114 17.33 8.60 17.83
CA GLY A 114 17.38 7.32 17.14
C GLY A 114 16.35 6.32 17.67
N HIS A 115 16.28 5.20 16.96
CA HIS A 115 15.38 4.09 17.29
C HIS A 115 16.12 2.94 17.99
N GLY A 116 17.45 3.03 18.14
CA GLY A 116 18.28 1.94 18.67
C GLY A 116 18.38 0.75 17.71
N GLN A 117 18.42 -0.46 18.26
CA GLN A 117 18.49 -1.70 17.50
C GLN A 117 17.17 -1.97 16.77
N LEU A 118 17.26 -2.24 15.48
CA LEU A 118 16.10 -2.47 14.58
C LEU A 118 16.35 -3.68 13.67
N ASP A 119 15.34 -4.51 13.51
CA ASP A 119 15.11 -5.36 12.35
C ASP A 119 14.18 -4.67 11.34
N LEU A 120 13.84 -5.33 10.22
CA LEU A 120 12.93 -4.76 9.22
C LEU A 120 11.54 -4.42 9.79
N PRO A 121 10.82 -5.31 10.52
CA PRO A 121 9.51 -4.99 11.05
C PRO A 121 9.52 -3.73 11.92
N HIS A 122 10.46 -3.61 12.85
CA HIS A 122 10.59 -2.43 13.71
C HIS A 122 10.99 -1.17 12.93
N ALA A 123 11.90 -1.30 11.96
CA ALA A 123 12.29 -0.18 11.09
C ALA A 123 11.12 0.33 10.24
N LEU A 124 10.29 -0.57 9.73
CA LEU A 124 9.11 -0.23 8.93
C LEU A 124 8.02 0.41 9.81
N ALA A 125 7.75 -0.18 10.99
CA ALA A 125 6.79 0.33 11.96
C ALA A 125 7.10 1.78 12.37
N ASN A 126 8.37 2.07 12.61
CA ASN A 126 8.86 3.40 12.99
C ASN A 126 9.21 4.29 11.79
N SER A 127 9.07 3.78 10.57
CA SER A 127 9.45 4.49 9.35
C SER A 127 10.89 5.05 9.40
N CYS A 128 11.85 4.26 9.92
CA CYS A 128 13.22 4.67 10.19
C CYS A 128 13.96 5.03 8.90
N ASN A 129 14.32 6.32 8.73
CA ASN A 129 15.00 6.79 7.53
C ASN A 129 16.41 6.21 7.40
N ALA A 130 17.16 6.08 8.50
CA ALA A 130 18.52 5.56 8.48
C ALA A 130 18.56 4.10 8.00
N TYR A 131 17.64 3.26 8.51
CA TYR A 131 17.50 1.87 8.05
C TYR A 131 17.24 1.80 6.55
N PHE A 132 16.24 2.56 6.06
CA PHE A 132 15.86 2.51 4.65
C PHE A 132 16.87 3.17 3.71
N ARG A 133 17.68 4.11 4.18
CA ARG A 133 18.86 4.57 3.42
C ARG A 133 19.89 3.47 3.23
N ALA A 134 20.20 2.72 4.30
CA ALA A 134 21.11 1.59 4.22
C ALA A 134 20.56 0.48 3.32
N LEU A 135 19.26 0.15 3.46
CA LEU A 135 18.62 -0.86 2.61
C LEU A 135 18.61 -0.47 1.14
N ALA A 136 18.26 0.79 0.84
CA ALA A 136 18.22 1.31 -0.54
C ALA A 136 19.60 1.34 -1.22
N ALA A 137 20.68 1.44 -0.46
CA ALA A 137 22.03 1.40 -0.99
C ALA A 137 22.42 0.02 -1.55
N GLU A 138 21.76 -1.05 -1.08
CA GLU A 138 21.97 -2.43 -1.52
C GLU A 138 21.01 -2.87 -2.64
N VAL A 139 19.97 -2.05 -2.95
CA VAL A 139 18.99 -2.36 -3.99
C VAL A 139 19.38 -1.66 -5.28
N GLN A 140 19.45 -2.44 -6.37
CA GLN A 140 19.68 -1.86 -7.69
C GLN A 140 18.38 -1.25 -8.26
N PRO A 141 18.43 -0.04 -8.89
CA PRO A 141 17.23 0.59 -9.44
C PRO A 141 16.37 -0.30 -10.36
N PRO A 142 16.93 -1.18 -11.21
CA PRO A 142 16.12 -2.10 -12.00
C PRO A 142 15.37 -3.15 -11.16
N GLU A 143 15.88 -3.51 -9.97
CA GLU A 143 15.21 -4.45 -9.06
C GLU A 143 14.04 -3.79 -8.38
N GLU A 144 14.21 -2.54 -7.92
CA GLU A 144 13.10 -1.73 -7.39
C GLU A 144 12.02 -1.53 -8.45
N ALA A 145 12.37 -1.14 -9.67
CA ALA A 145 11.43 -0.97 -10.76
C ALA A 145 10.63 -2.25 -11.05
N ARG A 146 11.28 -3.41 -11.02
CA ARG A 146 10.60 -4.71 -11.17
C ARG A 146 9.67 -5.02 -9.98
N ALA A 147 10.10 -4.68 -8.75
CA ALA A 147 9.25 -4.83 -7.58
C ALA A 147 8.01 -3.95 -7.69
N LEU A 148 8.16 -2.67 -8.00
CA LEU A 148 7.04 -1.74 -8.19
C LEU A 148 6.08 -2.22 -9.28
N SER A 149 6.59 -2.62 -10.44
CA SER A 149 5.77 -3.13 -11.55
C SER A 149 4.95 -4.36 -11.17
N SER A 150 5.47 -5.23 -10.29
CA SER A 150 4.72 -6.42 -9.83
C SER A 150 3.55 -6.07 -8.91
N PHE A 151 3.47 -4.83 -8.44
CA PHE A 151 2.35 -4.27 -7.67
C PHE A 151 1.55 -3.22 -8.46
N GLY A 152 1.73 -3.15 -9.79
CA GLY A 152 1.02 -2.19 -10.65
C GLY A 152 1.46 -0.74 -10.49
N LEU A 153 2.62 -0.49 -9.85
CA LEU A 153 3.18 0.84 -9.70
C LEU A 153 4.12 1.18 -10.88
N PRO A 154 4.30 2.47 -11.22
CA PRO A 154 5.11 2.84 -12.36
C PRO A 154 6.58 2.41 -12.18
N ALA A 155 7.13 1.77 -13.21
CA ALA A 155 8.56 1.48 -13.31
C ALA A 155 9.25 2.73 -13.89
N SER A 156 9.83 3.56 -13.05
CA SER A 156 10.58 4.74 -13.45
C SER A 156 12.04 4.64 -12.99
N THR A 157 12.88 5.54 -13.49
CA THR A 157 14.22 5.69 -12.94
C THR A 157 14.14 6.20 -11.52
N LEU A 158 14.70 5.45 -10.58
CA LEU A 158 14.64 5.72 -9.15
C LEU A 158 16.03 6.16 -8.65
N THR A 159 16.04 7.18 -7.83
CA THR A 159 17.23 7.54 -7.04
C THR A 159 17.29 6.72 -5.75
N ALA A 160 18.47 6.62 -5.14
CA ALA A 160 18.60 6.00 -3.82
C ALA A 160 17.72 6.73 -2.77
N SER A 161 17.48 8.02 -2.93
CA SER A 161 16.60 8.81 -2.08
C SER A 161 15.13 8.40 -2.27
N ASP A 162 14.68 8.18 -3.52
CA ASP A 162 13.32 7.68 -3.79
C ASP A 162 13.12 6.30 -3.19
N MET A 163 14.06 5.38 -3.38
CA MET A 163 14.01 4.04 -2.80
C MET A 163 14.00 4.08 -1.27
N ALA A 164 14.71 5.01 -0.64
CA ALA A 164 14.63 5.21 0.81
C ALA A 164 13.30 5.88 1.27
N GLY A 165 12.43 6.27 0.34
CA GLY A 165 11.19 6.99 0.62
C GLY A 165 11.42 8.42 1.11
N LEU A 166 12.49 9.06 0.64
CA LEU A 166 12.92 10.41 1.02
C LEU A 166 13.09 11.34 -0.19
N GLY A 167 12.99 10.80 -1.39
CA GLY A 167 13.01 11.54 -2.65
C GLY A 167 11.63 12.10 -3.02
N ASP A 168 11.61 12.91 -4.08
CA ASP A 168 10.43 13.56 -4.63
C ASP A 168 10.27 13.32 -6.14
N THR A 169 11.19 12.58 -6.75
CA THR A 169 11.15 12.30 -8.19
C THR A 169 10.20 11.15 -8.52
N PHE A 170 10.11 10.14 -7.65
CA PHE A 170 9.12 9.09 -7.81
C PHE A 170 7.72 9.59 -7.43
N LYS A 171 6.78 9.38 -8.35
CA LYS A 171 5.38 9.76 -8.17
C LYS A 171 4.48 8.61 -8.61
N ALA A 172 3.39 8.38 -7.87
CA ALA A 172 2.37 7.41 -8.23
C ALA A 172 0.97 8.06 -8.21
N ARG A 173 0.06 7.57 -9.05
CA ARG A 173 -1.34 7.95 -8.94
C ARG A 173 -1.90 7.37 -7.63
N PRO A 174 -2.72 8.12 -6.90
CA PRO A 174 -3.28 7.66 -5.62
C PRO A 174 -3.98 6.29 -5.71
N LEU A 175 -4.75 6.06 -6.75
CA LEU A 175 -5.45 4.80 -6.95
C LEU A 175 -4.50 3.63 -7.22
N ASP A 176 -3.45 3.84 -8.03
CA ASP A 176 -2.45 2.79 -8.27
C ASP A 176 -1.67 2.46 -7.01
N LEU A 177 -1.36 3.49 -6.19
CA LEU A 177 -0.70 3.30 -4.91
C LEU A 177 -1.55 2.45 -3.95
N ALA A 178 -2.83 2.76 -3.82
CA ALA A 178 -3.75 1.98 -3.00
C ALA A 178 -3.81 0.52 -3.51
N ARG A 179 -4.10 0.30 -4.79
CA ARG A 179 -4.11 -1.04 -5.37
C ARG A 179 -2.79 -1.80 -5.19
N GLY A 180 -1.66 -1.10 -5.25
CA GLY A 180 -0.34 -1.68 -4.97
C GLY A 180 -0.22 -2.20 -3.54
N TYR A 181 -0.78 -1.49 -2.56
CA TYR A 181 -0.82 -1.94 -1.17
C TYR A 181 -1.79 -3.10 -0.95
N ALA A 182 -2.96 -3.11 -1.61
CA ALA A 182 -3.85 -4.27 -1.63
C ALA A 182 -3.14 -5.51 -2.17
N ALA A 183 -2.44 -5.39 -3.30
CA ALA A 183 -1.67 -6.47 -3.90
C ALA A 183 -0.51 -6.95 -3.00
N LEU A 184 0.13 -6.03 -2.27
CA LEU A 184 1.15 -6.36 -1.26
C LEU A 184 0.54 -7.17 -0.10
N ALA A 185 -0.59 -6.73 0.45
CA ALA A 185 -1.28 -7.41 1.53
C ALA A 185 -1.79 -8.81 1.12
N ALA A 186 -2.21 -8.98 -0.13
CA ALA A 186 -2.64 -10.27 -0.68
C ALA A 186 -1.51 -11.31 -0.71
N GLN A 187 -0.23 -10.88 -0.74
CA GLN A 187 0.94 -11.76 -0.74
C GLN A 187 1.51 -12.05 0.67
N ARG A 188 0.73 -11.86 1.72
CA ARG A 188 1.13 -11.99 3.14
C ARG A 188 1.79 -13.32 3.50
N GLU A 189 1.38 -14.42 2.85
CA GLU A 189 1.93 -15.77 3.09
C GLU A 189 3.30 -15.99 2.41
N ASN A 190 3.73 -15.07 1.56
CA ASN A 190 5.05 -15.13 0.95
C ASN A 190 6.12 -14.80 2.01
N GLN A 191 7.04 -15.73 2.25
CA GLN A 191 8.08 -15.60 3.27
C GLN A 191 8.96 -14.34 3.10
N SER A 192 9.18 -13.88 1.87
CA SER A 192 9.93 -12.66 1.61
C SER A 192 9.13 -11.38 1.90
N ILE A 193 7.81 -11.46 1.95
CA ILE A 193 6.89 -10.33 2.16
C ILE A 193 6.36 -10.31 3.59
N SER A 194 6.21 -11.45 4.23
CA SER A 194 5.71 -11.58 5.60
C SER A 194 6.36 -10.62 6.63
N PRO A 195 7.69 -10.37 6.63
CA PRO A 195 8.29 -9.38 7.52
C PRO A 195 7.84 -7.93 7.24
N VAL A 196 7.51 -7.61 5.98
CA VAL A 196 6.96 -6.31 5.58
C VAL A 196 5.55 -6.15 6.14
N ILE A 197 4.71 -7.18 5.99
CA ILE A 197 3.34 -7.19 6.53
C ILE A 197 3.36 -7.07 8.07
N LEU A 198 4.25 -7.81 8.73
CA LEU A 198 4.45 -7.68 10.19
C LEU A 198 4.81 -6.24 10.58
N GLY A 199 5.73 -5.60 9.85
CA GLY A 199 6.12 -4.21 10.09
C GLY A 199 4.97 -3.23 9.88
N MET A 200 4.09 -3.47 8.89
CA MET A 200 2.88 -2.67 8.69
C MET A 200 1.85 -2.88 9.82
N GLN A 201 1.70 -4.10 10.32
CA GLN A 201 0.84 -4.37 11.48
C GLN A 201 1.39 -3.69 12.75
N MET A 202 2.70 -3.79 12.99
CA MET A 202 3.36 -3.11 14.09
C MET A 202 3.27 -1.58 13.97
N ALA A 203 3.25 -1.01 12.76
CA ALA A 203 3.05 0.42 12.56
C ALA A 203 1.72 0.90 13.14
N ALA A 204 0.65 0.11 12.96
CA ALA A 204 -0.67 0.40 13.53
C ALA A 204 -0.74 0.17 15.04
N GLN A 205 0.08 -0.69 15.62
CA GLN A 205 0.04 -1.05 17.04
C GLN A 205 0.93 -0.16 17.90
N ILE A 206 2.19 -0.02 17.53
CA ILE A 206 3.24 0.62 18.34
C ILE A 206 4.02 1.71 17.59
N GLY A 207 3.89 1.77 16.25
CA GLY A 207 4.70 2.64 15.39
C GLY A 207 4.08 4.00 15.09
N THR A 208 4.37 4.51 13.89
CA THR A 208 3.96 5.86 13.43
C THR A 208 2.45 6.01 13.23
N ALA A 209 1.73 4.90 13.07
CA ALA A 209 0.28 4.84 12.93
C ALA A 209 -0.44 4.27 14.17
N ARG A 210 0.21 4.24 15.35
CA ARG A 210 -0.33 3.61 16.58
C ARG A 210 -1.69 4.13 17.02
N ILE A 211 -2.08 5.30 16.58
CA ILE A 211 -3.42 5.84 16.84
C ILE A 211 -4.51 4.94 16.27
N ILE A 212 -4.26 4.25 15.15
CA ILE A 212 -5.21 3.32 14.52
C ILE A 212 -5.52 2.18 15.47
N GLY A 213 -4.51 1.47 16.00
CA GLY A 213 -4.72 0.37 16.94
C GLY A 213 -5.25 0.80 18.31
N ARG A 214 -5.12 2.09 18.69
CA ARG A 214 -5.73 2.65 19.89
C ARG A 214 -7.21 2.98 19.70
N THR A 215 -7.59 3.36 18.48
CA THR A 215 -8.97 3.71 18.13
C THR A 215 -9.78 2.47 17.74
N ILE A 216 -9.18 1.57 16.97
CA ILE A 216 -9.82 0.36 16.47
C ILE A 216 -9.25 -0.83 17.25
N THR A 217 -10.08 -1.38 18.14
CA THR A 217 -9.68 -2.49 19.04
C THR A 217 -10.29 -3.83 18.66
N THR A 218 -11.20 -3.86 17.69
CA THR A 218 -11.94 -5.06 17.29
C THR A 218 -11.08 -6.07 16.53
N ALA A 219 -10.11 -5.60 15.74
CA ALA A 219 -9.10 -6.42 15.06
C ALA A 219 -7.85 -5.58 14.76
N PRO A 220 -6.67 -6.21 14.56
CA PRO A 220 -5.48 -5.52 14.07
C PRO A 220 -5.70 -4.93 12.68
N ALA A 221 -4.94 -3.87 12.36
CA ALA A 221 -4.86 -3.28 11.03
C ALA A 221 -3.43 -3.34 10.48
N LEU A 222 -3.27 -3.32 9.16
CA LEU A 222 -2.00 -3.00 8.51
C LEU A 222 -1.99 -1.50 8.23
N ALA A 223 -0.88 -0.83 8.51
CA ALA A 223 -0.78 0.60 8.21
C ALA A 223 0.62 1.03 7.79
N LYS A 224 0.68 2.10 7.01
CA LYS A 224 1.92 2.83 6.73
C LYS A 224 1.65 4.31 6.64
N THR A 225 2.53 5.10 7.28
CA THR A 225 2.51 6.56 7.18
C THR A 225 3.61 7.05 6.24
N GLY A 226 3.36 8.17 5.62
CA GLY A 226 4.33 8.90 4.81
C GLY A 226 4.24 10.40 5.04
N THR A 227 5.30 11.11 4.75
CA THR A 227 5.31 12.56 4.54
C THR A 227 6.11 12.79 3.27
N ALA A 228 5.54 13.52 2.34
CA ALA A 228 6.15 13.83 1.05
C ALA A 228 6.10 15.36 0.82
N PRO A 229 6.91 15.90 -0.09
CA PRO A 229 6.79 17.31 -0.47
C PRO A 229 5.37 17.67 -0.89
N CYS A 230 4.91 18.87 -0.52
CA CYS A 230 3.57 19.34 -0.88
C CYS A 230 3.39 19.34 -2.40
N VAL A 231 2.24 18.84 -2.85
CA VAL A 231 1.85 18.88 -4.27
C VAL A 231 1.44 20.29 -4.69
N HIS A 232 0.96 21.08 -3.75
CA HIS A 232 0.51 22.46 -3.96
C HIS A 232 0.97 23.38 -2.82
N GLY A 233 1.48 24.53 -3.19
CA GLY A 233 1.87 25.56 -2.21
C GLY A 233 3.21 25.27 -1.49
N ASN A 234 3.50 26.07 -0.44
CA ASN A 234 4.74 26.07 0.31
C ASN A 234 4.58 25.46 1.71
N GLY A 235 3.87 24.37 1.84
CA GLY A 235 3.69 23.68 3.14
C GLY A 235 4.89 22.80 3.53
N PRO A 236 4.97 22.38 4.79
CA PRO A 236 6.07 21.52 5.30
C PRO A 236 6.05 20.10 4.73
N GLY A 237 5.02 19.74 3.98
CA GLY A 237 4.83 18.45 3.35
C GLY A 237 3.36 17.97 3.45
N ASP A 238 2.98 17.02 2.57
CA ASP A 238 1.69 16.34 2.65
C ASP A 238 1.86 15.04 3.44
N GLY A 239 1.04 14.88 4.48
CA GLY A 239 0.97 13.66 5.25
C GLY A 239 0.10 12.62 4.57
N PHE A 240 0.57 11.37 4.59
CA PHE A 240 -0.16 10.22 4.06
C PHE A 240 -0.33 9.15 5.12
N ALA A 241 -1.45 8.45 5.09
CA ALA A 241 -1.66 7.20 5.78
C ALA A 241 -2.41 6.23 4.87
N ILE A 242 -1.92 5.00 4.79
CA ILE A 242 -2.66 3.90 4.19
C ILE A 242 -2.96 2.87 5.27
N VAL A 243 -4.19 2.35 5.27
CA VAL A 243 -4.70 1.42 6.28
C VAL A 243 -5.47 0.33 5.57
N LEU A 244 -5.16 -0.94 5.87
CA LEU A 244 -5.94 -2.09 5.43
C LEU A 244 -6.50 -2.80 6.66
N TYR A 245 -7.80 -3.08 6.65
CA TYR A 245 -8.52 -3.62 7.79
C TYR A 245 -9.52 -4.72 7.39
N PRO A 246 -9.65 -5.79 8.20
CA PRO A 246 -8.71 -6.23 9.25
C PRO A 246 -7.38 -6.72 8.66
N ALA A 247 -6.33 -6.84 9.49
CA ALA A 247 -4.99 -7.17 9.01
C ALA A 247 -4.87 -8.57 8.39
N ASP A 248 -5.64 -9.54 8.86
CA ASP A 248 -5.59 -10.94 8.42
C ASP A 248 -6.33 -11.19 7.09
N ALA A 249 -7.44 -10.51 6.85
CA ALA A 249 -8.24 -10.62 5.63
C ALA A 249 -8.84 -9.25 5.27
N PRO A 250 -8.06 -8.33 4.70
CA PRO A 250 -8.51 -6.97 4.46
C PRO A 250 -9.79 -6.89 3.62
N ARG A 251 -10.76 -6.12 4.11
CA ARG A 251 -12.02 -5.82 3.44
C ARG A 251 -12.18 -4.32 3.14
N LEU A 252 -11.46 -3.49 3.88
CA LEU A 252 -11.41 -2.06 3.69
C LEU A 252 -9.96 -1.62 3.53
N GLU A 253 -9.72 -0.78 2.56
CA GLU A 253 -8.47 -0.08 2.37
C GLU A 253 -8.73 1.40 2.26
N LEU A 254 -8.09 2.18 3.12
CA LEU A 254 -8.24 3.62 3.20
C LEU A 254 -6.89 4.29 2.98
N LEU A 255 -6.75 5.03 1.89
CA LEU A 255 -5.64 5.95 1.65
C LEU A 255 -6.09 7.37 1.98
N VAL A 256 -5.42 8.00 2.93
CA VAL A 256 -5.69 9.40 3.33
C VAL A 256 -4.46 10.25 3.05
N ARG A 257 -4.69 11.44 2.49
CA ARG A 257 -3.70 12.52 2.41
C ARG A 257 -4.23 13.73 3.16
N VAL A 258 -3.38 14.36 3.96
CA VAL A 258 -3.67 15.65 4.60
C VAL A 258 -2.62 16.67 4.14
N HIS A 259 -3.10 17.72 3.50
CA HIS A 259 -2.23 18.79 3.00
C HIS A 259 -1.56 19.52 4.17
N SER A 260 -0.28 19.86 3.98
CA SER A 260 0.51 20.65 4.95
C SER A 260 0.56 20.06 6.36
N ALA A 261 0.57 18.72 6.47
CA ALA A 261 0.57 18.00 7.74
C ALA A 261 1.54 16.80 7.71
N PRO A 262 2.00 16.31 8.87
CA PRO A 262 2.80 15.09 8.93
C PRO A 262 1.94 13.83 8.77
N GLY A 263 2.57 12.71 8.37
CA GLY A 263 1.90 11.42 8.22
C GLY A 263 1.18 10.91 9.47
N ALA A 264 1.66 11.26 10.66
CA ALA A 264 0.96 10.94 11.92
C ALA A 264 -0.42 11.61 12.02
N HIS A 265 -0.60 12.81 11.48
CA HIS A 265 -1.88 13.48 11.42
C HIS A 265 -2.83 12.78 10.42
N ALA A 266 -2.31 12.40 9.25
CA ALA A 266 -3.09 11.60 8.29
C ALA A 266 -3.54 10.25 8.90
N ALA A 267 -2.70 9.61 9.73
CA ALA A 267 -3.09 8.42 10.47
C ALA A 267 -4.21 8.67 11.48
N SER A 268 -4.24 9.85 12.12
CA SER A 268 -5.33 10.22 13.03
C SER A 268 -6.66 10.41 12.28
N VAL A 269 -6.62 11.05 11.11
CA VAL A 269 -7.79 11.21 10.25
C VAL A 269 -8.27 9.84 9.75
N ALA A 270 -7.34 8.98 9.30
CA ALA A 270 -7.67 7.62 8.86
C ALA A 270 -8.29 6.77 9.98
N ALA A 271 -7.82 6.91 11.23
CA ALA A 271 -8.40 6.21 12.38
C ALA A 271 -9.84 6.65 12.65
N MET A 272 -10.13 7.95 12.59
CA MET A 272 -11.49 8.48 12.75
C MET A 272 -12.43 8.03 11.62
N MET A 273 -11.94 8.04 10.37
CA MET A 273 -12.70 7.56 9.21
C MET A 273 -13.03 6.07 9.36
N LEU A 274 -12.03 5.25 9.67
CA LEU A 274 -12.22 3.80 9.83
C LEU A 274 -13.17 3.49 10.99
N HIS A 275 -13.04 4.19 12.11
CA HIS A 275 -13.96 4.06 13.26
C HIS A 275 -15.40 4.34 12.85
N ALA A 276 -15.65 5.47 12.20
CA ALA A 276 -16.98 5.84 11.73
C ALA A 276 -17.57 4.82 10.74
N LEU A 277 -16.76 4.24 9.85
CA LEU A 277 -17.18 3.19 8.92
C LEU A 277 -17.54 1.88 9.63
N LEU A 278 -16.84 1.56 10.73
CA LEU A 278 -17.09 0.32 11.50
C LEU A 278 -18.28 0.44 12.46
N GLU A 279 -18.64 1.63 12.90
CA GLU A 279 -19.83 1.86 13.74
C GLU A 279 -21.16 1.81 12.95
N GLN A 280 -21.11 1.86 11.61
CA GLN A 280 -22.29 1.74 10.77
C GLN A 280 -22.71 0.29 10.47
N ASN A 281 -21.83 -0.68 10.74
CA ASN A 281 -22.07 -2.11 10.56
C ASN A 281 -22.44 -2.77 11.90
#